data_69904b03f2a5bb95dd0c14657c39188b
#
_entry.id   69904b03f2a5bb95dd0c14657c39188b
#
_cell.length_a   1.000
_cell.length_b   1.000
_cell.length_c   1.000
_cell.angle_alpha   90.00
_cell.angle_beta   90.00
_cell.angle_gamma   90.00
#
_symmetry.space_group_name_H-M   'P 1'
#
loop_
_entity.id
_entity.type
_entity.pdbx_description
1 polymer ?
#
loop_
_entity_poly.entity_id
_entity_poly.type
_entity_poly.pdbx_seq_one_letter_code
_entity_poly.pdbx_strand_id
1 'polypeptide(L)'
;RYYAVSASLSTLQSLPDSFPSYIPLSADSTDILAYIDQPVEARKPVGYQQDFLDSYQPNQTWYLSEPLRRQLRKMGDTGQSQLPAGTYGRAMLDRLLIDLSWASSHLEGNTYSRLDTRRLIEHGTVAEGKAVLETQMILNHKAAIELLVDNADSVAFNRYTLLNLHSSLSENLLPNPADEGRVRQHIVEIGQSAFRPLAIPSQINDMLDSVLTKASQISDPFEQSFFVMVHLPYLQPFADINKRTSRLAANLPLIRANLCPLTFVDVPEQAYHRAILGVYELTRIELLRDVYVWAYERSTQEYMAIKQDLMEPDPIRLAYRQLIKQTVRDIVTQPEKDALTVIQQTVALSVND
;
A
#
# COMPACT_ATOMS: atom_id res chain seq x y z
N ARG A 1 17.32 15.37 -30.06
CA ARG A 1 15.85 15.59 -30.05
C ARG A 1 15.35 15.18 -28.69
N TYR A 2 14.95 16.15 -27.89
CA TYR A 2 14.34 15.95 -26.59
C TYR A 2 12.89 15.53 -26.84
N TYR A 3 12.52 14.32 -26.40
CA TYR A 3 11.12 13.94 -26.31
C TYR A 3 10.62 14.40 -24.96
N ALA A 4 9.90 15.50 -24.96
CA ALA A 4 9.03 15.84 -23.85
C ALA A 4 7.91 14.79 -23.85
N VAL A 5 7.89 13.92 -22.85
CA VAL A 5 6.71 13.13 -22.54
C VAL A 5 5.64 14.14 -22.11
N SER A 6 4.62 14.30 -22.96
CA SER A 6 3.46 15.11 -22.62
C SER A 6 2.79 14.46 -21.42
N ALA A 7 3.07 14.98 -20.24
CA ALA A 7 2.16 14.81 -19.11
C ALA A 7 0.81 15.32 -19.62
N SER A 8 -0.19 14.43 -19.68
CA SER A 8 -1.56 14.81 -19.89
C SER A 8 -1.84 15.94 -18.90
N LEU A 9 -2.24 17.09 -19.42
CA LEU A 9 -2.83 18.18 -18.69
C LEU A 9 -4.13 17.68 -18.04
N SER A 10 -3.99 16.88 -16.98
CA SER A 10 -5.04 16.70 -16.03
C SER A 10 -5.21 18.05 -15.35
N THR A 11 -6.38 18.62 -15.53
CA THR A 11 -6.93 19.80 -14.88
C THR A 11 -6.19 20.10 -13.57
N LEU A 12 -5.57 21.29 -13.51
CA LEU A 12 -5.17 21.95 -12.28
C LEU A 12 -6.42 22.13 -11.39
N GLN A 13 -6.85 21.07 -10.74
CA GLN A 13 -7.61 21.21 -9.52
C GLN A 13 -6.63 21.79 -8.51
N SER A 14 -6.89 23.04 -8.11
CA SER A 14 -6.17 23.67 -7.00
C SER A 14 -6.07 22.67 -5.88
N LEU A 15 -4.84 22.33 -5.50
CA LEU A 15 -4.56 21.49 -4.35
C LEU A 15 -5.32 22.07 -3.16
N PRO A 16 -6.06 21.29 -2.35
CA PRO A 16 -6.56 21.81 -1.09
C PRO A 16 -5.37 22.38 -0.33
N ASP A 17 -5.48 23.64 0.07
CA ASP A 17 -4.37 24.46 0.59
C ASP A 17 -3.79 23.94 1.91
N SER A 18 -4.34 22.88 2.50
CA SER A 18 -3.87 22.33 3.76
C SER A 18 -3.70 20.80 3.74
N PHE A 19 -2.66 20.32 4.42
CA PHE A 19 -2.48 18.91 4.70
C PHE A 19 -3.67 18.36 5.50
N PRO A 20 -4.15 17.13 5.26
CA PRO A 20 -5.32 16.57 5.95
C PRO A 20 -5.15 16.56 7.47
N SER A 21 -5.99 17.29 8.19
CA SER A 21 -5.90 17.46 9.66
C SER A 21 -6.16 16.18 10.46
N TYR A 22 -6.74 15.15 9.83
CA TYR A 22 -7.01 13.87 10.47
C TYR A 22 -5.81 12.89 10.43
N ILE A 23 -4.73 13.24 9.73
CA ILE A 23 -3.46 12.52 9.81
C ILE A 23 -2.60 13.19 10.88
N PRO A 24 -2.33 12.51 12.02
CA PRO A 24 -1.51 13.08 13.07
C PRO A 24 -0.08 13.34 12.59
N LEU A 25 0.43 14.53 12.81
CA LEU A 25 1.78 14.91 12.42
C LEU A 25 2.65 15.16 13.65
N SER A 26 3.89 14.69 13.59
CA SER A 26 4.94 15.09 14.51
C SER A 26 5.38 16.55 14.24
N ALA A 27 6.03 17.18 15.21
CA ALA A 27 6.57 18.52 15.03
C ALA A 27 7.54 18.60 13.84
N ASP A 28 8.41 17.58 13.71
CA ASP A 28 9.35 17.46 12.60
C ASP A 28 8.67 17.39 11.24
N SER A 29 7.52 16.74 11.15
CA SER A 29 6.72 16.66 9.92
C SER A 29 6.12 18.00 9.51
N THR A 30 5.80 18.84 10.47
CA THR A 30 5.29 20.20 10.21
C THR A 30 6.35 21.07 9.54
N ASP A 31 7.61 20.96 9.98
CA ASP A 31 8.73 21.67 9.34
C ASP A 31 8.97 21.22 7.91
N ILE A 32 8.86 19.91 7.64
CA ILE A 32 8.96 19.37 6.29
C ILE A 32 7.85 19.94 5.40
N LEU A 33 6.61 19.94 5.87
CA LEU A 33 5.47 20.50 5.13
C LEU A 33 5.68 21.98 4.82
N ALA A 34 6.13 22.79 5.77
CA ALA A 34 6.38 24.22 5.58
C ALA A 34 7.42 24.48 4.45
N TYR A 35 8.37 23.56 4.25
CA TYR A 35 9.32 23.62 3.15
C TYR A 35 8.70 23.13 1.83
N ILE A 36 8.05 21.98 1.83
CA ILE A 36 7.51 21.34 0.61
C ILE A 36 6.33 22.13 0.03
N ASP A 37 5.56 22.85 0.85
CA ASP A 37 4.45 23.69 0.38
C ASP A 37 4.89 24.98 -0.28
N GLN A 38 6.20 25.28 -0.29
CA GLN A 38 6.74 26.39 -1.09
C GLN A 38 6.70 26.05 -2.58
N PRO A 39 6.56 27.06 -3.48
CA PRO A 39 6.71 26.85 -4.92
C PRO A 39 8.03 26.15 -5.25
N VAL A 40 8.03 25.30 -6.28
CA VAL A 40 9.25 24.54 -6.70
C VAL A 40 10.44 25.47 -6.94
N GLU A 41 10.19 26.64 -7.50
CA GLU A 41 11.20 27.65 -7.83
C GLU A 41 11.87 28.25 -6.58
N ALA A 42 11.19 28.20 -5.44
CA ALA A 42 11.73 28.66 -4.15
C ALA A 42 12.48 27.56 -3.40
N ARG A 43 12.34 26.30 -3.80
CA ARG A 43 12.98 25.16 -3.18
C ARG A 43 14.37 24.92 -3.78
N LYS A 44 15.33 24.53 -2.93
CA LYS A 44 16.72 24.35 -3.32
C LYS A 44 16.88 23.09 -4.19
N PRO A 45 17.44 23.18 -5.41
CA PRO A 45 17.79 22.01 -6.20
C PRO A 45 18.75 21.08 -5.44
N VAL A 46 18.44 19.79 -5.41
CA VAL A 46 19.23 18.78 -4.71
C VAL A 46 19.35 17.52 -5.56
N GLY A 47 20.55 16.90 -5.55
CA GLY A 47 20.79 15.60 -6.17
C GLY A 47 20.67 14.46 -5.17
N TYR A 48 20.81 13.24 -5.68
CA TYR A 48 20.86 12.04 -4.85
C TYR A 48 22.03 12.11 -3.86
N GLN A 49 21.76 11.89 -2.58
CA GLN A 49 22.74 11.91 -1.51
C GLN A 49 23.01 10.47 -1.06
N GLN A 50 24.16 9.94 -1.45
CA GLN A 50 24.53 8.57 -1.15
C GLN A 50 24.66 8.32 0.36
N ASP A 51 25.16 9.32 1.11
CA ASP A 51 25.33 9.24 2.56
C ASP A 51 24.02 8.94 3.31
N PHE A 52 22.87 9.29 2.72
CA PHE A 52 21.55 8.97 3.29
C PHE A 52 21.31 7.45 3.34
N LEU A 53 21.76 6.72 2.33
CA LEU A 53 21.73 5.26 2.34
C LEU A 53 22.88 4.69 3.16
N ASP A 54 24.10 5.20 2.99
CA ASP A 54 25.31 4.63 3.58
C ASP A 54 25.32 4.69 5.10
N SER A 55 24.77 5.77 5.67
CA SER A 55 24.64 5.95 7.13
C SER A 55 23.64 4.98 7.79
N TYR A 56 22.72 4.38 7.04
CA TYR A 56 21.79 3.40 7.57
C TYR A 56 22.49 2.05 7.80
N GLN A 57 22.54 1.58 9.03
CA GLN A 57 23.10 0.28 9.42
C GLN A 57 21.93 -0.65 9.82
N PRO A 58 21.66 -1.75 9.09
CA PRO A 58 20.59 -2.68 9.41
C PRO A 58 20.66 -3.18 10.86
N ASN A 59 19.53 -3.18 11.55
CA ASN A 59 19.37 -3.59 12.95
C ASN A 59 20.15 -2.77 14.00
N GLN A 60 20.71 -1.63 13.60
CA GLN A 60 21.37 -0.66 14.47
C GLN A 60 20.77 0.72 14.29
N THR A 61 20.62 1.18 13.06
CA THR A 61 19.85 2.38 12.71
C THR A 61 18.39 2.00 12.56
N TRP A 62 17.49 2.82 13.10
CA TRP A 62 16.04 2.60 13.05
C TRP A 62 15.31 3.86 12.62
N TYR A 63 14.52 3.78 11.58
CA TYR A 63 13.58 4.82 11.15
C TYR A 63 12.31 4.83 12.01
N LEU A 64 11.89 3.63 12.43
CA LEU A 64 10.78 3.44 13.33
C LEU A 64 11.30 3.13 14.74
N SER A 65 10.95 3.95 15.73
CA SER A 65 11.36 3.71 17.11
C SER A 65 10.84 2.36 17.63
N GLU A 66 11.49 1.78 18.62
CA GLU A 66 11.08 0.50 19.20
C GLU A 66 9.64 0.50 19.72
N PRO A 67 9.17 1.54 20.47
CA PRO A 67 7.77 1.61 20.86
C PRO A 67 6.81 1.61 19.67
N LEU A 68 7.17 2.30 18.58
CA LEU A 68 6.35 2.36 17.38
C LEU A 68 6.29 1.00 16.66
N ARG A 69 7.42 0.30 16.50
CA ARG A 69 7.44 -1.06 15.92
C ARG A 69 6.59 -2.04 16.74
N ARG A 70 6.65 -1.96 18.07
CA ARG A 70 5.79 -2.77 18.95
C ARG A 70 4.32 -2.44 18.79
N GLN A 71 3.98 -1.16 18.66
CA GLN A 71 2.60 -0.73 18.41
C GLN A 71 2.09 -1.26 17.06
N LEU A 72 2.86 -1.08 15.97
CA LEU A 72 2.51 -1.58 14.64
C LEU A 72 2.32 -3.10 14.65
N ARG A 73 3.21 -3.83 15.32
CA ARG A 73 3.10 -5.29 15.47
C ARG A 73 1.83 -5.69 16.20
N LYS A 74 1.49 -5.02 17.29
CA LYS A 74 0.24 -5.28 18.03
C LYS A 74 -1.00 -5.01 17.19
N MET A 75 -1.01 -3.94 16.40
CA MET A 75 -2.11 -3.62 15.49
C MET A 75 -2.25 -4.63 14.35
N GLY A 76 -1.13 -5.05 13.78
CA GLY A 76 -1.10 -5.94 12.62
C GLY A 76 -1.04 -7.43 12.94
N ASP A 77 -1.05 -7.82 14.20
CA ASP A 77 -0.98 -9.23 14.60
C ASP A 77 -2.27 -9.97 14.22
N THR A 78 -2.14 -10.89 13.27
CA THR A 78 -3.25 -11.74 12.80
C THR A 78 -3.45 -12.98 13.65
N GLY A 79 -2.58 -13.25 14.63
CA GLY A 79 -2.53 -14.49 15.40
C GLY A 79 -2.02 -15.69 14.58
N GLN A 80 -1.48 -15.47 13.37
CA GLN A 80 -1.03 -16.52 12.44
C GLN A 80 0.49 -16.52 12.23
N SER A 81 1.25 -15.85 13.11
CA SER A 81 2.70 -15.71 12.98
C SER A 81 3.48 -17.02 12.93
N GLN A 82 2.91 -18.12 13.49
CA GLN A 82 3.50 -19.45 13.49
C GLN A 82 3.15 -20.29 12.25
N LEU A 83 2.26 -19.81 11.38
CA LEU A 83 1.88 -20.50 10.16
C LEU A 83 2.89 -20.21 9.03
N PRO A 84 2.92 -21.05 7.98
CA PRO A 84 3.78 -20.81 6.82
C PRO A 84 3.63 -19.39 6.26
N ALA A 85 4.70 -18.83 5.71
CA ALA A 85 4.72 -17.48 5.14
C ALA A 85 3.57 -17.28 4.14
N GLY A 86 2.91 -16.13 4.21
CA GLY A 86 1.82 -15.76 3.30
C GLY A 86 0.47 -16.43 3.58
N THR A 87 0.32 -17.21 4.65
CA THR A 87 -0.97 -17.86 4.96
C THR A 87 -2.09 -16.84 5.13
N TYR A 88 -1.85 -15.77 5.88
CA TYR A 88 -2.84 -14.71 6.03
C TYR A 88 -3.08 -13.93 4.72
N GLY A 89 -2.01 -13.63 3.97
CA GLY A 89 -2.12 -12.98 2.66
C GLY A 89 -2.99 -13.77 1.70
N ARG A 90 -2.81 -15.09 1.63
CA ARG A 90 -3.65 -15.97 0.80
C ARG A 90 -5.10 -16.01 1.27
N ALA A 91 -5.34 -16.04 2.57
CA ALA A 91 -6.70 -16.01 3.12
C ALA A 91 -7.45 -14.70 2.84
N MET A 92 -6.71 -13.61 2.66
CA MET A 92 -7.26 -12.27 2.39
C MET A 92 -7.08 -11.83 0.95
N LEU A 93 -6.62 -12.71 0.04
CA LEU A 93 -6.16 -12.34 -1.29
C LEU A 93 -7.23 -11.60 -2.09
N ASP A 94 -8.44 -12.11 -2.18
CA ASP A 94 -9.52 -11.50 -2.97
C ASP A 94 -9.75 -10.03 -2.60
N ARG A 95 -9.74 -9.74 -1.30
CA ARG A 95 -9.90 -8.38 -0.81
C ARG A 95 -8.63 -7.55 -1.04
N LEU A 96 -7.45 -8.12 -0.81
CA LEU A 96 -6.19 -7.44 -1.01
C LEU A 96 -6.01 -7.03 -2.47
N LEU A 97 -6.42 -7.89 -3.41
CA LEU A 97 -6.41 -7.57 -4.83
C LEU A 97 -7.23 -6.32 -5.16
N ILE A 98 -8.40 -6.17 -4.54
CA ILE A 98 -9.27 -5.01 -4.77
C ILE A 98 -8.67 -3.76 -4.10
N ASP A 99 -8.41 -3.85 -2.80
CA ASP A 99 -8.07 -2.70 -1.97
C ASP A 99 -6.71 -2.09 -2.34
N LEU A 100 -5.67 -2.92 -2.45
CA LEU A 100 -4.33 -2.45 -2.76
C LEU A 100 -4.19 -2.04 -4.23
N SER A 101 -4.85 -2.76 -5.17
CA SER A 101 -4.84 -2.35 -6.58
C SER A 101 -5.53 -1.01 -6.77
N TRP A 102 -6.69 -0.81 -6.15
CA TRP A 102 -7.39 0.46 -6.20
C TRP A 102 -6.59 1.58 -5.56
N ALA A 103 -6.20 1.43 -4.30
CA ALA A 103 -5.57 2.50 -3.53
C ALA A 103 -4.19 2.90 -4.12
N SER A 104 -3.36 1.91 -4.46
CA SER A 104 -2.04 2.20 -5.05
C SER A 104 -2.13 2.82 -6.45
N SER A 105 -3.17 2.49 -7.22
CA SER A 105 -3.44 3.13 -8.52
C SER A 105 -3.99 4.54 -8.34
N HIS A 106 -4.88 4.74 -7.37
CA HIS A 106 -5.47 6.05 -7.05
C HIS A 106 -4.41 7.07 -6.64
N LEU A 107 -3.40 6.65 -5.87
CA LEU A 107 -2.24 7.49 -5.52
C LEU A 107 -1.37 7.90 -6.72
N GLU A 108 -1.64 7.39 -7.91
CA GLU A 108 -1.00 7.80 -9.17
C GLU A 108 -2.01 8.44 -10.15
N GLY A 109 -3.15 8.92 -9.63
CA GLY A 109 -4.16 9.62 -10.40
C GLY A 109 -5.14 8.74 -11.17
N ASN A 110 -5.18 7.42 -10.91
CA ASN A 110 -6.19 6.54 -11.50
C ASN A 110 -7.58 6.90 -10.97
N THR A 111 -8.55 7.01 -11.86
CA THR A 111 -9.90 7.50 -11.56
C THR A 111 -10.93 6.39 -11.33
N TYR A 112 -10.54 5.11 -11.37
CA TYR A 112 -11.43 4.01 -11.02
C TYR A 112 -11.96 4.17 -9.60
N SER A 113 -13.25 3.89 -9.38
CA SER A 113 -13.78 3.71 -8.04
C SER A 113 -13.38 2.35 -7.47
N ARG A 114 -13.43 2.19 -6.15
CA ARG A 114 -13.19 0.88 -5.50
C ARG A 114 -14.21 -0.17 -5.98
N LEU A 115 -15.46 0.24 -6.26
CA LEU A 115 -16.49 -0.66 -6.79
C LEU A 115 -16.20 -1.09 -8.22
N ASP A 116 -15.75 -0.18 -9.08
CA ASP A 116 -15.40 -0.51 -10.46
C ASP A 116 -14.15 -1.38 -10.52
N THR A 117 -13.17 -1.14 -9.62
CA THR A 117 -12.00 -2.01 -9.45
C THR A 117 -12.42 -3.43 -9.06
N ARG A 118 -13.38 -3.56 -8.13
CA ARG A 118 -13.93 -4.86 -7.77
C ARG A 118 -14.55 -5.57 -8.97
N ARG A 119 -15.41 -4.89 -9.73
CA ARG A 119 -16.06 -5.46 -10.92
C ARG A 119 -15.05 -5.88 -11.98
N LEU A 120 -13.99 -5.10 -12.14
CA LEU A 120 -12.91 -5.43 -13.07
C LEU A 120 -12.14 -6.69 -12.61
N ILE A 121 -11.78 -6.78 -11.35
CA ILE A 121 -10.99 -7.89 -10.81
C ILE A 121 -11.80 -9.20 -10.74
N GLU A 122 -13.06 -9.13 -10.27
CA GLU A 122 -13.92 -10.30 -10.07
C GLU A 122 -14.59 -10.80 -11.36
N HIS A 123 -14.97 -9.87 -12.26
CA HIS A 123 -15.79 -10.21 -13.43
C HIS A 123 -15.19 -9.79 -14.77
N GLY A 124 -14.01 -9.17 -14.79
CA GLY A 124 -13.40 -8.65 -16.02
C GLY A 124 -14.15 -7.46 -16.64
N THR A 125 -15.07 -6.83 -15.90
CA THR A 125 -15.90 -5.75 -16.42
C THR A 125 -15.16 -4.43 -16.36
N VAL A 126 -14.80 -3.89 -17.53
CA VAL A 126 -14.17 -2.56 -17.66
C VAL A 126 -15.21 -1.48 -17.37
N ALA A 127 -14.81 -0.48 -16.59
CA ALA A 127 -15.68 0.66 -16.27
C ALA A 127 -15.81 1.61 -17.47
N GLU A 128 -17.04 2.10 -17.69
CA GLU A 128 -17.34 3.01 -18.79
C GLU A 128 -16.60 4.34 -18.62
N GLY A 129 -16.10 4.90 -19.72
CA GLY A 129 -15.42 6.20 -19.75
C GLY A 129 -14.00 6.20 -19.18
N LYS A 130 -13.43 5.04 -18.84
CA LYS A 130 -12.04 4.93 -18.35
C LYS A 130 -11.04 4.71 -19.46
N ALA A 131 -9.85 5.30 -19.30
CA ALA A 131 -8.75 5.08 -20.23
C ALA A 131 -8.22 3.64 -20.16
N VAL A 132 -7.76 3.11 -21.29
CA VAL A 132 -7.17 1.76 -21.36
C VAL A 132 -6.01 1.61 -20.38
N LEU A 133 -5.16 2.64 -20.25
CA LEU A 133 -4.02 2.63 -19.33
C LEU A 133 -4.44 2.59 -17.85
N GLU A 134 -5.57 3.18 -17.48
CA GLU A 134 -6.09 3.09 -16.12
C GLU A 134 -6.54 1.66 -15.78
N THR A 135 -7.23 1.00 -16.72
CA THR A 135 -7.63 -0.40 -16.60
C THR A 135 -6.39 -1.31 -16.50
N GLN A 136 -5.41 -1.11 -17.39
CA GLN A 136 -4.16 -1.86 -17.39
C GLN A 136 -3.41 -1.69 -16.06
N MET A 137 -3.35 -0.49 -15.51
CA MET A 137 -2.71 -0.22 -14.22
C MET A 137 -3.29 -1.08 -13.09
N ILE A 138 -4.63 -1.23 -13.02
CA ILE A 138 -5.29 -2.07 -12.01
C ILE A 138 -4.98 -3.55 -12.21
N LEU A 139 -5.03 -4.03 -13.46
CA LEU A 139 -4.72 -5.42 -13.77
C LEU A 139 -3.25 -5.78 -13.48
N ASN A 140 -2.34 -4.84 -13.73
CA ASN A 140 -0.93 -5.01 -13.37
C ASN A 140 -0.71 -5.09 -11.87
N HIS A 141 -1.42 -4.26 -11.07
CA HIS A 141 -1.38 -4.39 -9.61
C HIS A 141 -1.90 -5.75 -9.15
N LYS A 142 -3.01 -6.23 -9.72
CA LYS A 142 -3.54 -7.56 -9.44
C LYS A 142 -2.46 -8.64 -9.65
N ALA A 143 -1.84 -8.68 -10.82
CA ALA A 143 -0.80 -9.67 -11.14
C ALA A 143 0.42 -9.56 -10.18
N ALA A 144 0.83 -8.34 -9.85
CA ALA A 144 1.95 -8.10 -8.94
C ALA A 144 1.64 -8.51 -7.49
N ILE A 145 0.40 -8.34 -7.02
CA ILE A 145 -0.04 -8.78 -5.68
C ILE A 145 -0.11 -10.31 -5.62
N GLU A 146 -0.66 -10.95 -6.65
CA GLU A 146 -0.69 -12.42 -6.79
C GLU A 146 0.74 -12.98 -6.74
N LEU A 147 1.69 -12.37 -7.49
CA LEU A 147 3.10 -12.77 -7.46
C LEU A 147 3.67 -12.75 -6.03
N LEU A 148 3.39 -11.71 -5.24
CA LEU A 148 3.90 -11.58 -3.87
C LEU A 148 3.25 -12.59 -2.91
N VAL A 149 1.95 -12.80 -3.02
CA VAL A 149 1.20 -13.65 -2.07
C VAL A 149 1.41 -15.14 -2.37
N ASP A 150 1.37 -15.53 -3.64
CA ASP A 150 1.51 -16.93 -4.03
C ASP A 150 2.93 -17.45 -3.78
N ASN A 151 3.93 -16.58 -3.89
CA ASN A 151 5.33 -16.91 -3.69
C ASN A 151 5.91 -16.40 -2.36
N ALA A 152 5.07 -16.13 -1.37
CA ALA A 152 5.48 -15.47 -0.11
C ALA A 152 6.61 -16.19 0.65
N ASP A 153 6.77 -17.49 0.49
CA ASP A 153 7.83 -18.31 1.08
C ASP A 153 9.17 -18.16 0.35
N SER A 154 9.17 -17.87 -0.95
CA SER A 154 10.36 -17.80 -1.80
C SER A 154 10.79 -16.38 -2.17
N VAL A 155 9.86 -15.39 -2.17
CA VAL A 155 10.21 -14.00 -2.47
C VAL A 155 11.06 -13.36 -1.36
N ALA A 156 12.05 -12.55 -1.76
CA ALA A 156 12.95 -11.85 -0.85
C ALA A 156 13.40 -10.53 -1.48
N PHE A 157 14.04 -9.65 -0.71
CA PHE A 157 14.65 -8.45 -1.25
C PHE A 157 15.92 -8.80 -2.03
N ASN A 158 15.76 -9.09 -3.30
CA ASN A 158 16.81 -9.33 -4.27
C ASN A 158 16.40 -8.78 -5.64
N ARG A 159 17.34 -8.72 -6.58
CA ARG A 159 17.08 -8.21 -7.93
C ARG A 159 15.98 -8.98 -8.64
N TYR A 160 16.00 -10.30 -8.54
CA TYR A 160 15.02 -11.15 -9.23
C TYR A 160 13.59 -10.77 -8.82
N THR A 161 13.30 -10.74 -7.53
CA THR A 161 11.98 -10.36 -7.01
C THR A 161 11.60 -8.93 -7.42
N LEU A 162 12.51 -7.96 -7.25
CA LEU A 162 12.20 -6.56 -7.53
C LEU A 162 11.96 -6.29 -9.02
N LEU A 163 12.79 -6.88 -9.91
CA LEU A 163 12.63 -6.70 -11.36
C LEU A 163 11.36 -7.36 -11.88
N ASN A 164 11.00 -8.56 -11.37
CA ASN A 164 9.72 -9.21 -11.73
C ASN A 164 8.51 -8.41 -11.20
N LEU A 165 8.61 -7.87 -9.98
CA LEU A 165 7.56 -7.01 -9.43
C LEU A 165 7.36 -5.76 -10.30
N HIS A 166 8.44 -5.09 -10.68
CA HIS A 166 8.38 -3.95 -11.59
C HIS A 166 7.87 -4.36 -12.97
N SER A 167 8.31 -5.49 -13.53
CA SER A 167 7.83 -6.00 -14.81
C SER A 167 6.31 -6.17 -14.80
N SER A 168 5.77 -6.86 -13.78
CA SER A 168 4.31 -7.03 -13.65
C SER A 168 3.57 -5.70 -13.54
N LEU A 169 4.12 -4.73 -12.78
CA LEU A 169 3.50 -3.40 -12.61
C LEU A 169 3.59 -2.51 -13.85
N SER A 170 4.60 -2.73 -14.71
CA SER A 170 4.90 -1.87 -15.85
C SER A 170 4.38 -2.40 -17.18
N GLU A 171 3.89 -3.62 -17.23
CA GLU A 171 3.45 -4.28 -18.44
C GLU A 171 2.46 -3.42 -19.25
N ASN A 172 2.81 -3.10 -20.48
CA ASN A 172 2.04 -2.26 -21.40
C ASN A 172 1.73 -0.82 -20.88
N LEU A 173 2.48 -0.32 -19.90
CA LEU A 173 2.30 1.03 -19.37
C LEU A 173 3.45 1.98 -19.74
N LEU A 174 4.63 1.45 -20.07
CA LEU A 174 5.78 2.29 -20.43
C LEU A 174 5.81 2.59 -21.93
N PRO A 175 6.20 3.82 -22.30
CA PRO A 175 6.36 4.20 -23.72
C PRO A 175 7.36 3.31 -24.47
N ASN A 176 8.39 2.83 -23.76
CA ASN A 176 9.38 1.90 -24.29
C ASN A 176 9.25 0.56 -23.52
N PRO A 177 8.74 -0.51 -24.14
CA PRO A 177 8.61 -1.82 -23.48
C PRO A 177 9.96 -2.41 -23.02
N ALA A 178 11.08 -1.97 -23.59
CA ALA A 178 12.41 -2.44 -23.16
C ALA A 178 12.80 -1.94 -21.74
N ASP A 179 12.08 -0.98 -21.19
CA ASP A 179 12.30 -0.48 -19.83
C ASP A 179 11.48 -1.26 -18.77
N GLU A 180 10.55 -2.12 -19.19
CA GLU A 180 9.76 -2.95 -18.30
C GLU A 180 10.65 -4.00 -17.60
N GLY A 181 10.57 -4.06 -16.26
CA GLY A 181 11.37 -4.99 -15.47
C GLY A 181 12.88 -4.74 -15.52
N ARG A 182 13.32 -3.56 -15.90
CA ARG A 182 14.73 -3.23 -16.12
C ARG A 182 15.16 -1.96 -15.41
N VAL A 183 16.37 -1.95 -14.87
CA VAL A 183 17.01 -0.73 -14.36
C VAL A 183 17.25 0.23 -15.54
N ARG A 184 16.82 1.47 -15.37
CA ARG A 184 16.89 2.50 -16.44
C ARG A 184 18.29 2.79 -16.91
N GLN A 185 18.40 3.11 -18.18
CA GLN A 185 19.65 3.47 -18.85
C GLN A 185 19.69 4.96 -19.25
N HIS A 186 18.68 5.73 -18.86
CA HIS A 186 18.53 7.14 -19.21
C HIS A 186 18.15 7.97 -17.98
N ILE A 187 18.30 9.28 -18.10
CA ILE A 187 17.94 10.24 -17.06
C ILE A 187 16.42 10.33 -16.95
N VAL A 188 15.94 10.41 -15.72
CA VAL A 188 14.53 10.69 -15.40
C VAL A 188 14.45 11.97 -14.57
N GLU A 189 13.34 12.67 -14.70
CA GLU A 189 13.01 13.85 -13.90
C GLU A 189 11.74 13.59 -13.10
N ILE A 190 11.64 14.21 -11.94
CA ILE A 190 10.44 14.13 -11.10
C ILE A 190 9.68 15.45 -11.23
N GLY A 191 8.48 15.38 -11.75
CA GLY A 191 7.61 16.55 -11.88
C GLY A 191 7.34 17.19 -10.51
N GLN A 192 7.30 18.52 -10.48
CA GLN A 192 7.04 19.34 -9.29
C GLN A 192 8.02 19.09 -8.11
N SER A 193 9.24 18.63 -8.40
CA SER A 193 10.30 18.43 -7.41
C SER A 193 11.58 19.12 -7.81
N ALA A 194 12.29 19.65 -6.81
CA ALA A 194 13.64 20.17 -6.96
C ALA A 194 14.72 19.07 -6.90
N PHE A 195 14.33 17.80 -6.68
CA PHE A 195 15.22 16.64 -6.61
C PHE A 195 15.60 16.13 -8.01
N ARG A 196 16.87 15.83 -8.19
CA ARG A 196 17.43 15.21 -9.39
C ARG A 196 18.00 13.83 -9.07
N PRO A 197 17.37 12.75 -9.56
CA PRO A 197 17.87 11.40 -9.39
C PRO A 197 19.25 11.17 -10.03
N LEU A 198 19.93 10.08 -9.60
CA LEU A 198 21.18 9.65 -10.23
C LEU A 198 21.02 9.54 -11.75
N ALA A 199 22.07 9.95 -12.49
CA ALA A 199 22.05 9.93 -13.95
C ALA A 199 22.83 8.74 -14.55
N ILE A 200 23.80 8.16 -13.81
CA ILE A 200 24.77 7.18 -14.33
C ILE A 200 24.25 5.76 -14.05
N PRO A 201 23.96 4.95 -15.10
CA PRO A 201 23.38 3.62 -14.92
C PRO A 201 24.17 2.64 -14.05
N SER A 202 25.51 2.69 -14.09
CA SER A 202 26.34 1.86 -13.21
C SER A 202 26.14 2.21 -11.74
N GLN A 203 26.14 3.51 -11.40
CA GLN A 203 25.86 3.95 -10.02
C GLN A 203 24.45 3.59 -9.55
N ILE A 204 23.46 3.69 -10.44
CA ILE A 204 22.08 3.27 -10.10
C ILE A 204 22.05 1.78 -9.77
N ASN A 205 22.77 0.95 -10.53
CA ASN A 205 22.88 -0.48 -10.29
C ASN A 205 23.57 -0.78 -8.95
N ASP A 206 24.69 -0.11 -8.65
CA ASP A 206 25.44 -0.30 -7.40
C ASP A 206 24.60 0.12 -6.18
N MET A 207 23.89 1.26 -6.30
CA MET A 207 23.01 1.73 -5.22
C MET A 207 21.80 0.81 -5.04
N LEU A 208 21.24 0.26 -6.12
CA LEU A 208 20.15 -0.70 -6.02
C LEU A 208 20.58 -1.98 -5.30
N ASP A 209 21.77 -2.50 -5.58
CA ASP A 209 22.33 -3.64 -4.87
C ASP A 209 22.54 -3.34 -3.38
N SER A 210 23.00 -2.12 -3.08
CA SER A 210 23.17 -1.66 -1.70
C SER A 210 21.83 -1.56 -0.96
N VAL A 211 20.79 -1.00 -1.60
CA VAL A 211 19.43 -0.92 -1.03
C VAL A 211 18.88 -2.33 -0.76
N LEU A 212 18.99 -3.24 -1.72
CA LEU A 212 18.45 -4.59 -1.59
C LEU A 212 19.21 -5.40 -0.53
N THR A 213 20.54 -5.24 -0.47
CA THR A 213 21.38 -5.89 0.54
C THR A 213 20.99 -5.43 1.95
N LYS A 214 20.89 -4.12 2.17
CA LYS A 214 20.47 -3.57 3.47
C LYS A 214 19.04 -3.99 3.81
N ALA A 215 18.11 -3.92 2.86
CA ALA A 215 16.73 -4.36 3.05
C ALA A 215 16.65 -5.83 3.48
N SER A 216 17.44 -6.72 2.85
CA SER A 216 17.44 -8.14 3.18
C SER A 216 17.97 -8.46 4.58
N GLN A 217 18.82 -7.59 5.14
CA GLN A 217 19.44 -7.75 6.47
C GLN A 217 18.56 -7.21 7.61
N ILE A 218 17.58 -6.36 7.33
CA ILE A 218 16.67 -5.81 8.36
C ILE A 218 15.78 -6.94 8.89
N SER A 219 15.81 -7.17 10.20
CA SER A 219 15.09 -8.26 10.85
C SER A 219 13.64 -7.92 11.20
N ASP A 220 13.33 -6.65 11.50
CA ASP A 220 11.98 -6.22 11.84
C ASP A 220 11.16 -5.96 10.57
N PRO A 221 10.00 -6.60 10.37
CA PRO A 221 9.22 -6.49 9.13
C PRO A 221 8.65 -5.09 8.88
N PHE A 222 8.37 -4.30 9.91
CA PHE A 222 7.88 -2.93 9.76
C PHE A 222 9.01 -1.99 9.35
N GLU A 223 10.15 -2.11 9.99
CA GLU A 223 11.34 -1.36 9.61
C GLU A 223 11.76 -1.69 8.18
N GLN A 224 11.75 -2.98 7.82
CA GLN A 224 12.05 -3.45 6.47
C GLN A 224 11.08 -2.90 5.43
N SER A 225 9.77 -2.90 5.73
CA SER A 225 8.71 -2.32 4.91
C SER A 225 8.93 -0.82 4.70
N PHE A 226 9.16 -0.09 5.78
CA PHE A 226 9.35 1.36 5.72
C PHE A 226 10.65 1.76 5.02
N PHE A 227 11.76 1.05 5.30
CA PHE A 227 13.05 1.27 4.64
C PHE A 227 12.91 1.20 3.10
N VAL A 228 12.20 0.20 2.60
CA VAL A 228 11.98 0.03 1.17
C VAL A 228 11.10 1.15 0.59
N MET A 229 10.07 1.59 1.33
CA MET A 229 9.25 2.74 0.94
C MET A 229 10.03 4.05 0.87
N VAL A 230 11.09 4.20 1.64
CA VAL A 230 11.99 5.36 1.62
C VAL A 230 12.97 5.26 0.45
N HIS A 231 13.74 4.19 0.38
CA HIS A 231 14.95 4.15 -0.46
C HIS A 231 14.69 3.77 -1.92
N LEU A 232 13.68 2.94 -2.23
CA LEU A 232 13.39 2.61 -3.64
C LEU A 232 12.91 3.83 -4.43
N PRO A 233 11.90 4.61 -3.99
CA PRO A 233 11.49 5.78 -4.72
C PRO A 233 12.54 6.91 -4.67
N TYR A 234 13.36 7.01 -3.62
CA TYR A 234 14.46 7.98 -3.57
C TYR A 234 15.55 7.68 -4.60
N LEU A 235 15.90 6.41 -4.81
CA LEU A 235 16.88 6.01 -5.82
C LEU A 235 16.37 6.18 -7.25
N GLN A 236 15.07 6.01 -7.50
CA GLN A 236 14.47 5.99 -8.84
C GLN A 236 15.19 4.99 -9.77
N PRO A 237 15.24 3.69 -9.45
CA PRO A 237 15.99 2.73 -10.27
C PRO A 237 15.35 2.46 -11.63
N PHE A 238 14.07 2.74 -11.81
CA PHE A 238 13.31 2.47 -13.04
C PHE A 238 12.96 3.74 -13.80
N ALA A 239 12.61 3.57 -15.08
CA ALA A 239 12.19 4.69 -15.94
C ALA A 239 10.93 5.38 -15.41
N ASP A 240 10.00 4.61 -14.83
CA ASP A 240 8.80 5.05 -14.13
C ASP A 240 8.38 3.98 -13.12
N ILE A 241 7.20 4.13 -12.50
CA ILE A 241 6.55 3.13 -11.62
C ILE A 241 7.32 2.86 -10.30
N ASN A 242 8.30 3.69 -9.97
CA ASN A 242 9.13 3.52 -8.78
C ASN A 242 8.31 3.56 -7.48
N LYS A 243 7.35 4.49 -7.35
CA LYS A 243 6.49 4.62 -6.17
C LYS A 243 5.55 3.40 -6.03
N ARG A 244 4.94 2.94 -7.13
CA ARG A 244 4.08 1.75 -7.13
C ARG A 244 4.85 0.51 -6.74
N THR A 245 6.04 0.32 -7.31
CA THR A 245 6.94 -0.79 -6.96
C THR A 245 7.32 -0.77 -5.48
N SER A 246 7.64 0.40 -4.92
CA SER A 246 8.00 0.50 -3.50
C SER A 246 6.83 0.18 -2.57
N ARG A 247 5.60 0.62 -2.88
CA ARG A 247 4.40 0.32 -2.08
C ARG A 247 4.07 -1.18 -2.07
N LEU A 248 4.23 -1.85 -3.21
CA LEU A 248 4.02 -3.30 -3.24
C LEU A 248 5.16 -4.04 -2.57
N ALA A 249 6.42 -3.67 -2.82
CA ALA A 249 7.58 -4.26 -2.17
C ALA A 249 7.55 -4.10 -0.64
N ALA A 250 6.99 -3.01 -0.13
CA ALA A 250 6.78 -2.78 1.31
C ALA A 250 5.86 -3.81 1.97
N ASN A 251 4.97 -4.45 1.20
CA ASN A 251 4.11 -5.52 1.70
C ASN A 251 4.80 -6.88 1.80
N LEU A 252 5.93 -7.09 1.13
CA LEU A 252 6.65 -8.36 1.14
C LEU A 252 6.98 -8.85 2.57
N PRO A 253 7.61 -8.06 3.45
CA PRO A 253 7.91 -8.51 4.81
C PRO A 253 6.66 -8.72 5.66
N LEU A 254 5.61 -7.93 5.45
CA LEU A 254 4.35 -8.06 6.19
C LEU A 254 3.63 -9.36 5.82
N ILE A 255 3.52 -9.66 4.51
CA ILE A 255 2.92 -10.89 3.99
C ILE A 255 3.70 -12.11 4.48
N ARG A 256 5.04 -12.08 4.41
CA ARG A 256 5.89 -13.19 4.89
C ARG A 256 5.73 -13.47 6.38
N ALA A 257 5.59 -12.42 7.18
CA ALA A 257 5.41 -12.53 8.62
C ALA A 257 3.96 -12.80 9.06
N ASN A 258 3.03 -13.03 8.12
CA ASN A 258 1.60 -13.18 8.37
C ASN A 258 0.99 -12.01 9.16
N LEU A 259 1.50 -10.80 8.93
CA LEU A 259 0.95 -9.56 9.46
C LEU A 259 -0.12 -8.99 8.53
N CYS A 260 -0.96 -8.11 9.07
CA CYS A 260 -1.90 -7.36 8.26
C CYS A 260 -1.16 -6.60 7.14
N PRO A 261 -1.60 -6.68 5.88
CA PRO A 261 -0.97 -5.95 4.78
C PRO A 261 -1.25 -4.45 4.87
N LEU A 262 -0.35 -3.64 4.29
CA LEU A 262 -0.50 -2.20 4.13
C LEU A 262 -1.22 -1.91 2.80
N THR A 263 -2.46 -1.46 2.86
CA THR A 263 -3.32 -1.31 1.68
C THR A 263 -3.39 0.09 1.11
N PHE A 264 -2.96 1.11 1.85
CA PHE A 264 -3.06 2.54 1.50
C PHE A 264 -4.50 3.04 1.28
N VAL A 265 -5.51 2.27 1.66
CA VAL A 265 -6.91 2.71 1.64
C VAL A 265 -7.05 4.00 2.45
N ASP A 266 -7.83 4.94 1.93
CA ASP A 266 -8.08 6.27 2.49
C ASP A 266 -6.86 7.21 2.55
N VAL A 267 -5.67 6.81 2.09
CA VAL A 267 -4.50 7.71 2.03
C VAL A 267 -4.74 8.76 0.94
N PRO A 268 -4.79 10.06 1.29
CA PRO A 268 -4.94 11.10 0.29
C PRO A 268 -3.69 11.19 -0.60
N GLU A 269 -3.91 11.27 -1.91
CA GLU A 269 -2.83 11.38 -2.89
C GLU A 269 -1.82 12.48 -2.52
N GLN A 270 -2.33 13.64 -2.14
CA GLN A 270 -1.50 14.80 -1.80
C GLN A 270 -0.68 14.63 -0.53
N ALA A 271 -1.24 13.92 0.48
CA ALA A 271 -0.50 13.64 1.71
C ALA A 271 0.69 12.70 1.41
N TYR A 272 0.46 11.66 0.62
CA TYR A 272 1.53 10.77 0.18
C TYR A 272 2.56 11.48 -0.69
N HIS A 273 2.12 12.34 -1.63
CA HIS A 273 3.01 13.09 -2.52
C HIS A 273 3.95 14.02 -1.73
N ARG A 274 3.39 14.83 -0.81
CA ARG A 274 4.18 15.72 0.05
C ARG A 274 5.16 14.95 0.94
N ALA A 275 4.73 13.80 1.45
CA ALA A 275 5.57 12.94 2.26
C ALA A 275 6.78 12.40 1.49
N ILE A 276 6.58 11.97 0.25
CA ILE A 276 7.67 11.51 -0.63
C ILE A 276 8.60 12.67 -1.03
N LEU A 277 8.06 13.87 -1.28
CA LEU A 277 8.88 15.05 -1.56
C LEU A 277 9.81 15.41 -0.39
N GLY A 278 9.36 15.23 0.85
CA GLY A 278 10.21 15.38 2.05
C GLY A 278 11.44 14.46 2.02
N VAL A 279 11.26 13.21 1.58
CA VAL A 279 12.38 12.28 1.38
C VAL A 279 13.27 12.72 0.23
N TYR A 280 12.70 13.11 -0.90
CA TYR A 280 13.44 13.46 -2.11
C TYR A 280 14.31 14.71 -1.91
N GLU A 281 13.75 15.75 -1.33
CA GLU A 281 14.41 17.06 -1.30
C GLU A 281 15.18 17.35 -0.01
N LEU A 282 14.80 16.69 1.09
CA LEU A 282 15.39 16.93 2.41
C LEU A 282 16.11 15.72 3.00
N THR A 283 15.97 14.53 2.40
CA THR A 283 16.38 13.25 3.00
C THR A 283 15.80 13.04 4.40
N ARG A 284 14.58 13.58 4.62
CA ARG A 284 13.85 13.52 5.88
C ARG A 284 12.66 12.58 5.73
N ILE A 285 12.53 11.69 6.69
CA ILE A 285 11.56 10.56 6.63
C ILE A 285 10.32 10.78 7.48
N GLU A 286 10.30 11.80 8.33
CA GLU A 286 9.33 11.95 9.43
C GLU A 286 7.91 12.07 8.88
N LEU A 287 7.70 12.88 7.85
CA LEU A 287 6.38 13.05 7.24
C LEU A 287 5.90 11.76 6.57
N LEU A 288 6.79 11.04 5.88
CA LEU A 288 6.45 9.74 5.28
C LEU A 288 6.17 8.69 6.36
N ARG A 289 6.88 8.75 7.49
CA ARG A 289 6.65 7.88 8.64
C ARG A 289 5.25 8.11 9.24
N ASP A 290 4.86 9.37 9.44
CA ASP A 290 3.55 9.68 10.00
C ASP A 290 2.42 9.21 9.07
N VAL A 291 2.56 9.41 7.76
CA VAL A 291 1.62 8.89 6.75
C VAL A 291 1.61 7.35 6.73
N TYR A 292 2.77 6.70 6.82
CA TYR A 292 2.89 5.23 6.87
C TYR A 292 2.17 4.64 8.08
N VAL A 293 2.39 5.22 9.27
CA VAL A 293 1.76 4.76 10.52
C VAL A 293 0.24 4.90 10.42
N TRP A 294 -0.24 6.05 9.98
CA TRP A 294 -1.66 6.30 9.78
C TRP A 294 -2.28 5.33 8.74
N ALA A 295 -1.61 5.14 7.61
CA ALA A 295 -2.05 4.22 6.56
C ALA A 295 -2.12 2.77 7.07
N TYR A 296 -1.16 2.36 7.89
CA TYR A 296 -1.15 1.03 8.49
C TYR A 296 -2.28 0.84 9.50
N GLU A 297 -2.53 1.85 10.35
CA GLU A 297 -3.67 1.84 11.28
C GLU A 297 -5.00 1.70 10.53
N ARG A 298 -5.21 2.46 9.45
CA ARG A 298 -6.40 2.34 8.59
C ARG A 298 -6.53 0.94 7.98
N SER A 299 -5.43 0.40 7.47
CA SER A 299 -5.40 -0.97 6.91
C SER A 299 -5.80 -2.01 7.96
N THR A 300 -5.26 -1.92 9.17
CA THR A 300 -5.60 -2.86 10.24
C THR A 300 -7.05 -2.76 10.69
N GLN A 301 -7.61 -1.56 10.79
CA GLN A 301 -9.03 -1.36 11.13
C GLN A 301 -9.95 -2.04 10.10
N GLU A 302 -9.66 -1.90 8.81
CA GLU A 302 -10.41 -2.52 7.73
C GLU A 302 -10.33 -4.05 7.74
N TYR A 303 -9.15 -4.61 8.00
CA TYR A 303 -8.89 -6.05 7.90
C TYR A 303 -9.20 -6.81 9.20
N MET A 304 -9.05 -6.18 10.36
CA MET A 304 -9.38 -6.83 11.65
C MET A 304 -10.89 -6.91 11.90
N ALA A 305 -11.68 -5.96 11.36
CA ALA A 305 -13.13 -6.07 11.40
C ALA A 305 -13.63 -7.36 10.72
N ILE A 306 -12.98 -7.79 9.63
CA ILE A 306 -13.33 -9.02 8.91
C ILE A 306 -12.90 -10.26 9.68
N LYS A 307 -11.78 -10.23 10.43
CA LYS A 307 -11.36 -11.34 11.25
C LYS A 307 -12.45 -11.75 12.26
N GLN A 308 -13.21 -10.79 12.77
CA GLN A 308 -14.34 -11.06 13.63
C GLN A 308 -15.47 -11.80 12.90
N ASP A 309 -15.65 -11.53 11.60
CA ASP A 309 -16.63 -12.23 10.76
C ASP A 309 -16.15 -13.59 10.26
N LEU A 310 -14.82 -13.81 10.18
CA LEU A 310 -14.18 -15.06 9.75
C LEU A 310 -13.78 -15.99 10.92
N MET A 311 -13.98 -15.59 12.19
CA MET A 311 -13.88 -16.52 13.32
C MET A 311 -14.89 -17.65 13.12
N GLU A 312 -14.49 -18.89 13.49
CA GLU A 312 -15.36 -20.07 13.39
C GLU A 312 -16.79 -19.70 13.76
N PRO A 313 -17.76 -20.02 12.90
CA PRO A 313 -19.15 -19.71 13.19
C PRO A 313 -19.47 -20.23 14.57
N ASP A 314 -19.94 -19.34 15.46
CA ASP A 314 -20.40 -19.70 16.80
C ASP A 314 -21.18 -21.01 16.71
N PRO A 315 -20.76 -22.09 17.39
CA PRO A 315 -21.43 -23.39 17.34
C PRO A 315 -22.92 -23.26 17.57
N ILE A 316 -23.35 -22.31 18.41
CA ILE A 316 -24.75 -21.98 18.66
C ILE A 316 -25.41 -21.38 17.40
N ARG A 317 -24.76 -20.47 16.72
CA ARG A 317 -25.26 -19.91 15.45
C ARG A 317 -25.37 -20.96 14.34
N LEU A 318 -24.43 -21.92 14.30
CA LEU A 318 -24.51 -23.05 13.37
C LEU A 318 -25.65 -24.01 13.73
N ALA A 319 -25.75 -24.42 14.98
CA ALA A 319 -26.78 -25.36 15.45
C ALA A 319 -28.20 -24.78 15.25
N TYR A 320 -28.37 -23.48 15.52
CA TYR A 320 -29.67 -22.80 15.44
C TYR A 320 -29.86 -21.90 14.21
N ARG A 321 -29.04 -22.09 13.17
CA ARG A 321 -29.06 -21.24 11.95
C ARG A 321 -30.44 -21.08 11.31
N GLN A 322 -31.19 -22.18 11.21
CA GLN A 322 -32.54 -22.16 10.63
C GLN A 322 -33.52 -21.41 11.53
N LEU A 323 -33.45 -21.63 12.83
CA LEU A 323 -34.29 -20.98 13.83
C LEU A 323 -34.04 -19.47 13.84
N ILE A 324 -32.77 -19.05 13.87
CA ILE A 324 -32.37 -17.63 13.82
C ILE A 324 -32.91 -16.97 12.54
N LYS A 325 -32.77 -17.65 11.40
CA LYS A 325 -33.22 -17.13 10.11
C LYS A 325 -34.75 -16.97 10.05
N GLN A 326 -35.48 -17.92 10.63
CA GLN A 326 -36.94 -17.85 10.74
C GLN A 326 -37.36 -16.72 11.68
N THR A 327 -36.77 -16.63 12.87
CA THR A 327 -37.07 -15.58 13.85
C THR A 327 -36.83 -14.18 13.31
N VAL A 328 -35.71 -13.95 12.62
CA VAL A 328 -35.43 -12.66 11.94
C VAL A 328 -36.49 -12.36 10.88
N ARG A 329 -36.88 -13.35 10.09
CA ARG A 329 -37.93 -13.21 9.08
C ARG A 329 -39.26 -12.82 9.74
N ASP A 330 -39.66 -13.48 10.81
CA ASP A 330 -40.92 -13.23 11.54
C ASP A 330 -40.94 -11.83 12.15
N ILE A 331 -39.81 -11.35 12.69
CA ILE A 331 -39.66 -9.99 13.19
C ILE A 331 -39.81 -8.96 12.07
N VAL A 332 -39.15 -9.19 10.93
CA VAL A 332 -39.17 -8.24 9.79
C VAL A 332 -40.54 -8.19 9.10
N THR A 333 -41.24 -9.34 9.04
CA THR A 333 -42.55 -9.41 8.37
C THR A 333 -43.72 -8.99 9.26
N GLN A 334 -43.53 -8.88 10.58
CA GLN A 334 -44.53 -8.49 11.56
C GLN A 334 -44.05 -7.32 12.44
N PRO A 335 -43.81 -6.14 11.85
CA PRO A 335 -43.19 -5.02 12.55
C PRO A 335 -44.05 -4.46 13.71
N GLU A 336 -45.30 -4.84 13.80
CA GLU A 336 -46.24 -4.52 14.90
C GLU A 336 -45.98 -5.32 16.17
N LYS A 337 -45.24 -6.42 16.08
CA LYS A 337 -44.85 -7.23 17.25
C LYS A 337 -43.55 -6.80 17.81
N ASP A 338 -43.46 -6.74 19.16
CA ASP A 338 -42.18 -6.48 19.82
C ASP A 338 -41.20 -7.60 19.54
N ALA A 339 -40.01 -7.25 19.02
CA ALA A 339 -38.97 -8.19 18.60
C ALA A 339 -38.51 -9.11 19.76
N LEU A 340 -38.47 -8.58 20.97
CA LEU A 340 -38.06 -9.33 22.17
C LEU A 340 -39.08 -10.42 22.50
N THR A 341 -40.38 -10.13 22.38
CA THR A 341 -41.48 -11.08 22.57
C THR A 341 -41.40 -12.22 21.54
N VAL A 342 -41.14 -11.92 20.27
CA VAL A 342 -40.98 -12.92 19.21
C VAL A 342 -39.80 -13.84 19.50
N ILE A 343 -38.65 -13.29 19.89
CA ILE A 343 -37.44 -14.06 20.25
C ILE A 343 -37.74 -14.99 21.43
N GLN A 344 -38.33 -14.49 22.52
CA GLN A 344 -38.65 -15.26 23.69
C GLN A 344 -39.60 -16.45 23.41
N GLN A 345 -40.62 -16.19 22.59
CA GLN A 345 -41.56 -17.22 22.16
C GLN A 345 -40.88 -18.32 21.34
N THR A 346 -40.03 -17.92 20.41
CA THR A 346 -39.31 -18.86 19.54
C THR A 346 -38.31 -19.70 20.33
N VAL A 347 -37.59 -19.13 21.29
CA VAL A 347 -36.68 -19.86 22.20
C VAL A 347 -37.46 -20.81 23.08
N ALA A 348 -38.61 -20.40 23.65
CA ALA A 348 -39.43 -21.26 24.52
C ALA A 348 -39.99 -22.47 23.76
N LEU A 349 -40.31 -22.33 22.48
CA LEU A 349 -40.79 -23.45 21.64
C LEU A 349 -39.64 -24.42 21.29
N SER A 350 -38.40 -23.92 21.08
CA SER A 350 -37.25 -24.73 20.69
C SER A 350 -36.55 -25.49 21.87
N VAL A 351 -36.89 -25.17 23.13
CA VAL A 351 -36.36 -25.85 24.31
C VAL A 351 -37.25 -27.05 24.71
N ASN A 352 -38.46 -27.16 24.14
CA ASN A 352 -39.40 -28.23 24.41
C ASN A 352 -39.42 -29.36 23.35
N ASP A 353 -38.62 -29.25 22.30
CA ASP A 353 -38.28 -30.26 21.32
C ASP A 353 -36.84 -30.78 21.54
#